data_51a6ad06924fc15a39b8ea836717f2b3
#
_entry.id   51a6ad06924fc15a39b8ea836717f2b3
#
_cell.length_a   1.000
_cell.length_b   1.000
_cell.length_c   1.000
_cell.angle_alpha   90.00
_cell.angle_beta   90.00
_cell.angle_gamma   90.00
#
_symmetry.space_group_name_H-M   'P 1'
#
loop_
_entity.id
_entity.type
_entity.pdbx_description
1 polymer ?
#
loop_
_entity_poly.entity_id
_entity_poly.type
_entity_poly.pdbx_seq_one_letter_code
_entity_poly.pdbx_strand_id
1 'polypeptide(L)'
;RQMCIRDRCYNGDVTTVDDLRALEAAFPELSGIMVGRGLIADPALLRKAVGGPAASREELRGYHDELYHGYTEAFGMASCAVSRMKAHWFYLIHLFDGADALEKPLRKAREGWEYETVVNQIFACWPK
;
A
#
# COMPACT_ATOMS: atom_id res chain seq x y z
N ARG A 1 -23.63 15.33 5.26
CA ARG A 1 -24.13 15.81 4.07
C ARG A 1 -24.78 14.76 3.21
N GLN A 2 -25.98 14.92 3.03
CA GLN A 2 -26.75 14.04 2.21
C GLN A 2 -26.96 14.65 0.87
N MET A 3 -26.79 13.83 -0.13
CA MET A 3 -27.04 14.25 -1.48
C MET A 3 -28.25 13.49 -1.98
N CYS A 4 -29.05 14.16 -2.77
CA CYS A 4 -30.19 13.51 -3.39
C CYS A 4 -29.73 12.73 -4.62
N ILE A 5 -28.79 11.83 -4.41
CA ILE A 5 -28.20 11.02 -5.45
C ILE A 5 -28.59 9.57 -5.24
N ARG A 6 -29.00 8.92 -6.30
CA ARG A 6 -29.38 7.52 -6.22
C ARG A 6 -28.22 6.64 -5.84
N ASP A 7 -27.07 6.85 -6.49
CA ASP A 7 -25.90 6.05 -6.28
C ASP A 7 -24.86 6.87 -5.52
N ARG A 8 -24.39 6.33 -4.40
CA ARG A 8 -23.41 6.98 -3.57
C ARG A 8 -22.23 6.09 -3.35
N CYS A 9 -21.04 6.70 -3.34
CA CYS A 9 -19.79 6.00 -3.12
C CYS A 9 -19.06 6.68 -1.96
N TYR A 10 -18.61 5.89 -1.00
CA TYR A 10 -17.86 6.41 0.14
C TYR A 10 -16.38 6.49 -0.24
N ASN A 11 -15.75 7.59 0.15
CA ASN A 11 -14.32 7.80 -0.03
C ASN A 11 -13.74 8.26 1.29
N GLY A 12 -12.97 7.40 1.94
CA GLY A 12 -12.36 7.70 3.23
C GLY A 12 -11.24 6.71 3.53
N ASP A 13 -10.78 6.72 4.77
CA ASP A 13 -9.67 5.86 5.17
C ASP A 13 -10.16 4.46 5.51
N VAL A 14 -10.09 3.59 4.51
CA VAL A 14 -10.35 2.17 4.66
C VAL A 14 -9.03 1.44 4.43
N THR A 15 -8.44 0.91 5.50
CA THR A 15 -7.13 0.28 5.42
C THR A 15 -7.13 -1.19 5.79
N THR A 16 -8.23 -1.68 6.38
CA THR A 16 -8.36 -3.08 6.77
C THR A 16 -9.69 -3.65 6.30
N VAL A 17 -9.79 -4.99 6.28
CA VAL A 17 -11.04 -5.66 5.98
C VAL A 17 -12.10 -5.31 7.03
N ASP A 18 -11.68 -5.18 8.29
CA ASP A 18 -12.61 -4.80 9.37
C ASP A 18 -13.20 -3.42 9.13
N ASP A 19 -12.39 -2.45 8.68
CA ASP A 19 -12.88 -1.12 8.31
C ASP A 19 -13.93 -1.22 7.20
N LEU A 20 -13.67 -2.06 6.22
CA LEU A 20 -14.56 -2.25 5.08
C LEU A 20 -15.90 -2.83 5.55
N ARG A 21 -15.86 -3.87 6.39
CA ARG A 21 -17.06 -4.52 6.92
C ARG A 21 -17.86 -3.59 7.82
N ALA A 22 -17.17 -2.81 8.66
CA ALA A 22 -17.83 -1.84 9.52
C ALA A 22 -18.57 -0.79 8.69
N LEU A 23 -17.97 -0.35 7.60
CA LEU A 23 -18.57 0.65 6.73
C LEU A 23 -19.78 0.08 6.00
N GLU A 24 -19.71 -1.14 5.52
CA GLU A 24 -20.84 -1.80 4.88
C GLU A 24 -22.00 -1.97 5.84
N ALA A 25 -21.72 -2.31 7.09
CA ALA A 25 -22.75 -2.48 8.12
C ALA A 25 -23.38 -1.15 8.51
N ALA A 26 -22.58 -0.06 8.57
CA ALA A 26 -23.07 1.24 8.96
C ALA A 26 -23.89 1.91 7.86
N PHE A 27 -23.55 1.67 6.60
CA PHE A 27 -24.18 2.33 5.46
C PHE A 27 -24.52 1.32 4.36
N PRO A 28 -25.53 0.45 4.60
CA PRO A 28 -25.82 -0.63 3.65
C PRO A 28 -26.34 -0.16 2.29
N GLU A 29 -26.80 1.08 2.19
CA GLU A 29 -27.33 1.62 0.94
C GLU A 29 -26.25 2.21 0.01
N LEU A 30 -24.97 2.16 0.39
CA LEU A 30 -23.90 2.65 -0.48
C LEU A 30 -23.75 1.78 -1.71
N SER A 31 -23.61 2.40 -2.88
CA SER A 31 -23.36 1.69 -4.12
C SER A 31 -21.94 1.17 -4.21
N GLY A 32 -21.00 1.86 -3.56
CA GLY A 32 -19.61 1.45 -3.60
C GLY A 32 -18.77 2.16 -2.56
N ILE A 33 -17.56 1.67 -2.39
CA ILE A 33 -16.56 2.24 -1.47
C ILE A 33 -15.28 2.45 -2.27
N MET A 34 -14.77 3.66 -2.23
CA MET A 34 -13.50 3.98 -2.88
C MET A 34 -12.37 3.74 -1.91
N VAL A 35 -11.42 2.89 -2.30
CA VAL A 35 -10.26 2.56 -1.50
C VAL A 35 -9.02 3.04 -2.23
N GLY A 36 -8.29 3.95 -1.63
CA GLY A 36 -7.05 4.48 -2.20
C GLY A 36 -5.85 4.10 -1.37
N ARG A 37 -5.60 4.86 -0.31
CA ARG A 37 -4.44 4.62 0.55
C ARG A 37 -4.41 3.22 1.15
N GLY A 38 -5.56 2.63 1.40
CA GLY A 38 -5.65 1.27 1.91
C GLY A 38 -5.04 0.24 0.96
N LEU A 39 -5.20 0.41 -0.34
CA LEU A 39 -4.60 -0.48 -1.32
C LEU A 39 -3.09 -0.29 -1.45
N ILE A 40 -2.60 0.91 -1.17
CA ILE A 40 -1.16 1.15 -1.11
C ILE A 40 -0.59 0.49 0.14
N ALA A 41 -1.29 0.58 1.26
CA ALA A 41 -0.87 -0.03 2.53
C ALA A 41 -0.92 -1.56 2.47
N ASP A 42 -1.90 -2.11 1.76
CA ASP A 42 -2.09 -3.56 1.62
C ASP A 42 -2.65 -3.88 0.23
N PRO A 43 -1.78 -4.23 -0.73
CA PRO A 43 -2.23 -4.53 -2.09
C PRO A 43 -3.22 -5.70 -2.19
N ALA A 44 -3.26 -6.57 -1.18
CA ALA A 44 -4.18 -7.71 -1.15
C ALA A 44 -5.47 -7.43 -0.38
N LEU A 45 -5.74 -6.16 -0.03
CA LEU A 45 -6.89 -5.80 0.80
C LEU A 45 -8.21 -6.34 0.24
N LEU A 46 -8.47 -6.12 -1.04
CA LEU A 46 -9.73 -6.56 -1.66
C LEU A 46 -9.80 -8.08 -1.77
N ARG A 47 -8.67 -8.73 -2.04
CA ARG A 47 -8.61 -10.19 -2.07
C ARG A 47 -8.97 -10.77 -0.71
N LYS A 48 -8.45 -10.18 0.37
CA LYS A 48 -8.79 -10.61 1.72
C LYS A 48 -10.26 -10.35 2.04
N ALA A 49 -10.81 -9.27 1.52
CA ALA A 49 -12.21 -8.92 1.76
C ALA A 49 -13.19 -9.98 1.21
N VAL A 50 -12.81 -10.68 0.15
CA VAL A 50 -13.63 -11.74 -0.44
C VAL A 50 -13.18 -13.14 0.01
N GLY A 51 -12.43 -13.21 1.10
CA GLY A 51 -12.05 -14.48 1.71
C GLY A 51 -10.75 -15.09 1.18
N GLY A 52 -10.01 -14.37 0.35
CA GLY A 52 -8.74 -14.84 -0.18
C GLY A 52 -7.58 -14.62 0.79
N PRO A 53 -6.41 -15.18 0.49
CA PRO A 53 -5.25 -15.07 1.36
C PRO A 53 -4.63 -13.68 1.33
N ALA A 54 -3.91 -13.35 2.39
CA ALA A 54 -3.07 -12.16 2.44
C ALA A 54 -1.93 -12.30 1.42
N ALA A 55 -1.33 -11.18 1.05
CA ALA A 55 -0.21 -11.20 0.13
C ALA A 55 0.99 -11.90 0.77
N SER A 56 1.63 -12.79 0.03
CA SER A 56 2.86 -13.42 0.47
C SER A 56 4.02 -12.43 0.30
N ARG A 57 5.13 -12.72 0.95
CA ARG A 57 6.33 -11.90 0.83
C ARG A 57 6.79 -11.84 -0.62
N GLU A 58 6.73 -12.94 -1.33
CA GLU A 58 7.11 -13.04 -2.74
C GLU A 58 6.20 -12.21 -3.63
N GLU A 59 4.91 -12.22 -3.36
CA GLU A 59 3.94 -11.39 -4.10
C GLU A 59 4.21 -9.90 -3.88
N LEU A 60 4.48 -9.53 -2.62
CA LEU A 60 4.79 -8.14 -2.28
C LEU A 60 6.10 -7.70 -2.92
N ARG A 61 7.10 -8.58 -2.96
CA ARG A 61 8.37 -8.29 -3.61
C ARG A 61 8.19 -8.07 -5.11
N GLY A 62 7.43 -8.93 -5.75
CA GLY A 62 7.13 -8.79 -7.18
C GLY A 62 6.39 -7.50 -7.49
N TYR A 63 5.39 -7.18 -6.69
CA TYR A 63 4.66 -5.92 -6.80
C TYR A 63 5.59 -4.72 -6.67
N HIS A 64 6.45 -4.72 -5.65
CA HIS A 64 7.41 -3.65 -5.43
C HIS A 64 8.37 -3.49 -6.60
N ASP A 65 8.96 -4.60 -7.05
CA ASP A 65 9.97 -4.57 -8.11
C ASP A 65 9.39 -4.07 -9.42
N GLU A 66 8.18 -4.49 -9.73
CA GLU A 66 7.48 -4.05 -10.93
C GLU A 66 7.20 -2.55 -10.90
N LEU A 67 6.74 -2.07 -9.74
CA LEU A 67 6.45 -0.66 -9.55
C LEU A 67 7.72 0.20 -9.63
N TYR A 68 8.77 -0.24 -8.96
CA TYR A 68 10.06 0.45 -8.93
C TYR A 68 10.67 0.51 -10.33
N HIS A 69 10.63 -0.60 -11.05
CA HIS A 69 11.11 -0.67 -12.42
C HIS A 69 10.33 0.27 -13.33
N GLY A 70 9.01 0.29 -13.19
CA GLY A 70 8.15 1.17 -13.97
C GLY A 70 8.46 2.64 -13.76
N TYR A 71 8.66 3.03 -12.51
CA TYR A 71 9.03 4.43 -12.20
C TYR A 71 10.42 4.77 -12.74
N THR A 72 11.37 3.84 -12.63
CA THR A 72 12.72 4.07 -13.14
C THR A 72 12.69 4.29 -14.65
N GLU A 73 11.93 3.50 -15.37
CA GLU A 73 11.77 3.68 -16.83
C GLU A 73 11.07 4.98 -17.15
N ALA A 74 10.00 5.31 -16.44
CA ALA A 74 9.20 6.49 -16.72
C ALA A 74 9.99 7.78 -16.52
N PHE A 75 10.81 7.84 -15.46
CA PHE A 75 11.57 9.04 -15.13
C PHE A 75 13.00 9.03 -15.65
N GLY A 76 13.49 7.87 -16.08
CA GLY A 76 14.85 7.73 -16.60
C GLY A 76 15.95 7.83 -15.57
N MET A 77 15.60 7.97 -14.29
CA MET A 77 16.57 8.10 -13.18
C MET A 77 16.07 7.37 -11.96
N ALA A 78 16.96 6.58 -11.36
CA ALA A 78 16.61 5.84 -10.14
C ALA A 78 16.26 6.76 -8.97
N SER A 79 16.93 7.90 -8.83
CA SER A 79 16.66 8.82 -7.73
C SER A 79 15.23 9.38 -7.76
N CYS A 80 14.69 9.60 -8.95
CA CYS A 80 13.29 10.03 -9.09
C CYS A 80 12.34 8.91 -8.71
N ALA A 81 12.66 7.69 -9.12
CA ALA A 81 11.87 6.51 -8.75
C ALA A 81 11.87 6.30 -7.24
N VAL A 82 13.03 6.48 -6.59
CA VAL A 82 13.15 6.37 -5.13
C VAL A 82 12.20 7.33 -4.42
N SER A 83 12.11 8.57 -4.88
CA SER A 83 11.19 9.55 -4.29
C SER A 83 9.73 9.08 -4.37
N ARG A 84 9.35 8.50 -5.50
CA ARG A 84 7.98 8.00 -5.68
C ARG A 84 7.73 6.76 -4.80
N MET A 85 8.70 5.86 -4.74
CA MET A 85 8.58 4.65 -3.93
C MET A 85 8.47 4.97 -2.45
N LYS A 86 9.13 6.01 -1.97
CA LYS A 86 9.01 6.43 -0.56
C LYS A 86 7.57 6.78 -0.19
N ALA A 87 6.84 7.39 -1.11
CA ALA A 87 5.43 7.71 -0.88
C ALA A 87 4.59 6.45 -0.68
N HIS A 88 4.89 5.39 -1.44
CA HIS A 88 4.23 4.09 -1.25
C HIS A 88 4.63 3.46 0.08
N TRP A 89 5.92 3.51 0.43
CA TRP A 89 6.41 2.90 1.65
C TRP A 89 5.88 3.57 2.91
N PHE A 90 5.53 4.83 2.84
CA PHE A 90 4.91 5.51 3.97
C PHE A 90 3.71 4.72 4.50
N TYR A 91 2.98 4.08 3.61
CA TYR A 91 1.84 3.23 3.99
C TYR A 91 2.22 1.75 4.06
N LEU A 92 2.95 1.27 3.08
CA LEU A 92 3.23 -0.16 2.91
C LEU A 92 4.13 -0.73 4.01
N ILE A 93 5.01 0.07 4.59
CA ILE A 93 5.96 -0.40 5.60
C ILE A 93 5.26 -1.01 6.81
N HIS A 94 4.07 -0.52 7.13
CA HIS A 94 3.31 -1.00 8.28
C HIS A 94 2.73 -2.40 8.09
N LEU A 95 2.78 -2.90 6.87
CA LEU A 95 2.36 -4.28 6.60
C LEU A 95 3.40 -5.30 7.06
N PHE A 96 4.63 -4.87 7.26
CA PHE A 96 5.73 -5.75 7.65
C PHE A 96 5.97 -5.67 9.15
N ASP A 97 6.14 -6.84 9.76
CA ASP A 97 6.36 -6.94 11.19
C ASP A 97 7.82 -6.59 11.52
N GLY A 98 8.01 -5.64 12.42
CA GLY A 98 9.34 -5.25 12.86
C GLY A 98 10.11 -4.32 11.91
N ALA A 99 9.46 -3.81 10.87
CA ALA A 99 10.12 -2.94 9.91
C ALA A 99 10.13 -1.46 10.31
N ASP A 100 9.52 -1.12 11.43
CA ASP A 100 9.42 0.28 11.88
C ASP A 100 10.79 0.94 12.05
N ALA A 101 11.78 0.19 12.49
CA ALA A 101 13.15 0.69 12.66
C ALA A 101 13.80 1.08 11.35
N LEU A 102 13.28 0.60 10.23
CA LEU A 102 13.83 0.87 8.90
C LEU A 102 13.20 2.09 8.23
N GLU A 103 12.20 2.67 8.86
CA GLU A 103 11.50 3.84 8.32
C GLU A 103 12.42 5.03 8.15
N LYS A 104 13.25 5.30 9.16
CA LYS A 104 14.17 6.42 9.13
C LYS A 104 15.29 6.27 8.08
N PRO A 105 15.98 5.12 8.01
CA PRO A 105 16.94 4.88 6.93
C PRO A 105 16.30 4.99 5.55
N LEU A 106 15.06 4.55 5.41
CA LEU A 106 14.35 4.61 4.15
C LEU A 106 14.11 6.07 3.73
N ARG A 107 13.70 6.91 4.66
CA ARG A 107 13.49 8.33 4.36
C ARG A 107 14.76 9.04 3.97
N LYS A 108 15.90 8.60 4.49
CA LYS A 108 17.21 9.20 4.21
C LYS A 108 17.83 8.72 2.91
N ALA A 109 17.39 7.59 2.38
CA ALA A 109 17.94 7.04 1.15
C ALA A 109 17.62 7.97 -0.03
N ARG A 110 18.61 8.24 -0.86
CA ARG A 110 18.46 9.10 -2.04
C ARG A 110 18.86 8.39 -3.32
N GLU A 111 19.96 7.64 -3.26
CA GLU A 111 20.45 6.89 -4.40
C GLU A 111 19.77 5.53 -4.49
N GLY A 112 19.72 4.98 -5.71
CA GLY A 112 19.09 3.68 -5.92
C GLY A 112 19.68 2.58 -5.05
N TRP A 113 21.01 2.53 -4.91
CA TRP A 113 21.66 1.50 -4.13
C TRP A 113 21.36 1.62 -2.63
N GLU A 114 21.24 2.83 -2.12
CA GLU A 114 20.85 3.05 -0.72
C GLU A 114 19.43 2.56 -0.48
N TYR A 115 18.54 2.93 -1.38
CA TYR A 115 17.15 2.53 -1.31
C TYR A 115 17.01 1.02 -1.36
N GLU A 116 17.68 0.38 -2.30
CA GLU A 116 17.59 -1.07 -2.48
C GLU A 116 18.12 -1.82 -1.28
N THR A 117 19.17 -1.29 -0.64
CA THR A 117 19.72 -1.87 0.58
C THR A 117 18.67 -1.90 1.70
N VAL A 118 18.00 -0.77 1.93
CA VAL A 118 16.97 -0.68 2.97
C VAL A 118 15.76 -1.56 2.63
N VAL A 119 15.35 -1.55 1.37
CA VAL A 119 14.23 -2.37 0.91
C VAL A 119 14.50 -3.86 1.11
N ASN A 120 15.71 -4.30 0.83
CA ASN A 120 16.09 -5.69 1.08
C ASN A 120 15.97 -6.05 2.56
N GLN A 121 16.31 -5.12 3.44
CA GLN A 121 16.15 -5.32 4.88
C GLN A 121 14.67 -5.39 5.28
N ILE A 122 13.83 -4.56 4.68
CA ILE A 122 12.39 -4.61 4.95
C ILE A 122 11.81 -5.95 4.49
N PHE A 123 12.19 -6.42 3.32
CA PHE A 123 11.70 -7.70 2.80
C PHE A 123 12.30 -8.91 3.52
N ALA A 124 13.31 -8.71 4.37
CA ALA A 124 13.76 -9.75 5.28
C ALA A 124 12.78 -9.93 6.45
N CYS A 125 11.95 -8.92 6.72
CA CYS A 125 10.88 -9.02 7.73
C CYS A 125 9.69 -9.76 7.12
N TRP A 126 8.86 -10.34 7.98
CA TRP A 126 7.66 -11.03 7.52
C TRP A 126 6.47 -10.08 7.45
N PRO A 127 5.57 -10.23 6.46
CA PRO A 127 4.31 -9.48 6.46
C PRO A 127 3.45 -9.88 7.65
N LYS A 128 2.72 -8.93 8.15
CA LYS A 128 1.77 -9.18 9.24
C LYS A 128 0.59 -10.03 8.79
#